data_c7bbf132207cc0611a1ef9ec70ab0791
#
_entry.id   c7bbf132207cc0611a1ef9ec70ab0791
#
_cell.length_a   1.000
_cell.length_b   1.000
_cell.length_c   1.000
_cell.angle_alpha   90.00
_cell.angle_beta   90.00
_cell.angle_gamma   90.00
#
_symmetry.space_group_name_H-M   'P 1'
#
loop_
_entity.id
_entity.type
_entity.pdbx_description
1 polymer ?
#
loop_
_entity_poly.entity_id
_entity_poly.type
_entity_poly.pdbx_seq_one_letter_code
_entity_poly.pdbx_strand_id
1 'polypeptide(L)'
;MSVMKITKILAIIAMTLGVAGCYEQHSDVAPREYVTDESFEAMFPEAVHISIAELKAAFGPISKTGVNSSWSNTIYKLIGEDIFAGHDVYIKGKVVSNDDEGNVYKSLYIQDETTGIELKLNNNVGLRYKYGTWVYVRLTGLYLGNYRMMLSLGGAPSESYNKAGEHKYYANSNIELQEIIDEHVFAGRKAEIVEGSYDQWLRYSPSVDVITVTKDNYKEVFSSETVELEGKFIGTNSTDANGLTRKLFTMPRRELMFGRLIRFEGLTCRYAGVPNQDGVTNPALKSGSFENIYPSWLYTDPRPTVSKGWYQWAYKEEITGRSLYGSVLFTYNPNPVYCSEDGVYALRTSGYSRFARRNVCKDGEVVDIRAIYGIYAQQSTYAGNADDYASYQLTISSFSDLKFHNGESALLTDEQVERMTTEDMKYVPWIDEEGESDVM
;
A
#
# COMPACT_ATOMS: atom_id res chain seq x y z
N MET A 1 33.79 35.95 54.74
CA MET A 1 32.81 35.50 53.75
C MET A 1 31.56 35.00 54.47
N SER A 2 30.42 35.57 54.18
CA SER A 2 29.16 35.24 54.92
C SER A 2 28.71 33.81 54.63
N VAL A 3 28.27 33.15 55.71
CA VAL A 3 27.68 31.75 55.64
C VAL A 3 26.69 31.60 54.51
N MET A 4 25.92 32.65 54.21
CA MET A 4 24.93 32.73 53.13
C MET A 4 25.54 32.62 51.72
N LYS A 5 26.82 33.02 51.52
CA LYS A 5 27.49 32.82 50.22
C LYS A 5 27.97 31.39 50.03
N ILE A 6 28.39 30.72 51.11
CA ILE A 6 28.84 29.31 51.05
C ILE A 6 27.64 28.38 50.76
N THR A 7 26.49 28.64 51.40
CA THR A 7 25.26 27.86 51.17
C THR A 7 24.75 27.96 49.72
N LYS A 8 24.85 29.17 49.09
CA LYS A 8 24.48 29.35 47.68
C LYS A 8 25.43 28.66 46.73
N ILE A 9 26.72 28.62 47.01
CA ILE A 9 27.73 27.92 46.20
C ILE A 9 27.54 26.39 46.32
N LEU A 10 27.25 25.85 47.50
CA LEU A 10 26.96 24.45 47.71
C LEU A 10 25.66 24.01 47.02
N ALA A 11 24.63 24.85 46.99
CA ALA A 11 23.39 24.59 46.30
C ALA A 11 23.57 24.56 44.76
N ILE A 12 24.41 25.44 44.21
CA ILE A 12 24.73 25.45 42.77
C ILE A 12 25.54 24.20 42.38
N ILE A 13 26.50 23.79 43.20
CA ILE A 13 27.31 22.58 42.96
C ILE A 13 26.42 21.33 43.05
N ALA A 14 25.48 21.28 44.00
CA ALA A 14 24.53 20.15 44.09
C ALA A 14 23.56 20.08 42.91
N MET A 15 23.11 21.22 42.35
CA MET A 15 22.30 21.25 41.13
C MET A 15 23.09 20.84 39.89
N THR A 16 24.32 21.23 39.73
CA THR A 16 25.14 20.83 38.58
C THR A 16 25.53 19.35 38.63
N LEU A 17 25.75 18.77 39.81
CA LEU A 17 25.99 17.35 39.96
C LEU A 17 24.73 16.51 39.72
N GLY A 18 23.55 17.04 40.06
CA GLY A 18 22.26 16.37 39.77
C GLY A 18 21.89 16.33 38.27
N VAL A 19 22.29 17.36 37.50
CA VAL A 19 22.06 17.40 36.06
C VAL A 19 23.05 16.50 35.28
N ALA A 20 24.30 16.40 35.78
CA ALA A 20 25.30 15.52 35.17
C ALA A 20 24.93 14.02 35.34
N GLY A 21 24.33 13.62 36.47
CA GLY A 21 23.91 12.25 36.72
C GLY A 21 22.73 11.78 35.87
N CYS A 22 21.88 12.73 35.41
CA CYS A 22 20.78 12.37 34.49
C CYS A 22 21.24 12.24 33.02
N TYR A 23 22.39 12.81 32.67
CA TYR A 23 22.87 12.74 31.28
C TYR A 23 23.62 11.43 30.98
N GLU A 24 24.26 10.83 31.98
CA GLU A 24 25.01 9.58 31.80
C GLU A 24 24.12 8.31 31.76
N GLN A 25 22.87 8.39 32.25
CA GLN A 25 21.95 7.24 32.21
C GLN A 25 21.24 7.03 30.85
N HIS A 26 21.40 7.94 29.89
CA HIS A 26 20.80 7.79 28.56
C HIS A 26 21.80 7.36 27.47
N SER A 27 23.03 7.06 27.79
CA SER A 27 24.04 6.69 26.80
C SER A 27 24.08 5.20 26.45
N ASP A 28 23.37 4.35 27.16
CA ASP A 28 23.32 2.92 26.89
C ASP A 28 21.92 2.45 26.40
N VAL A 29 21.43 3.08 25.34
CA VAL A 29 20.44 2.39 24.52
C VAL A 29 21.21 1.24 23.84
N ALA A 30 21.00 0.05 24.31
CA ALA A 30 21.59 -1.14 23.67
C ALA A 30 21.37 -1.06 22.16
N PRO A 31 22.41 -1.28 21.34
CA PRO A 31 22.25 -1.29 19.90
C PRO A 31 21.09 -2.22 19.56
N ARG A 32 20.16 -1.76 18.72
CA ARG A 32 19.06 -2.60 18.28
C ARG A 32 19.65 -3.85 17.62
N GLU A 33 19.40 -5.01 18.17
CA GLU A 33 19.83 -6.26 17.57
C GLU A 33 18.99 -6.50 16.32
N TYR A 34 19.65 -6.57 15.18
CA TYR A 34 19.04 -6.98 13.92
C TYR A 34 19.20 -8.48 13.75
N VAL A 35 18.10 -9.10 13.33
CA VAL A 35 18.07 -10.53 13.05
C VAL A 35 18.80 -10.84 11.73
N THR A 36 19.52 -11.95 11.69
CA THR A 36 20.09 -12.54 10.48
C THR A 36 19.41 -13.87 10.20
N ASP A 37 19.67 -14.49 9.03
CA ASP A 37 19.13 -15.80 8.70
C ASP A 37 19.50 -16.82 9.78
N GLU A 38 20.77 -16.86 10.17
CA GLU A 38 21.28 -17.80 11.17
C GLU A 38 20.67 -17.58 12.56
N SER A 39 20.50 -16.31 12.97
CA SER A 39 19.90 -16.01 14.27
C SER A 39 18.40 -16.28 14.29
N PHE A 40 17.69 -16.06 13.18
CA PHE A 40 16.27 -16.36 13.06
C PHE A 40 16.04 -17.88 13.09
N GLU A 41 16.81 -18.65 12.31
CA GLU A 41 16.74 -20.11 12.28
C GLU A 41 17.12 -20.72 13.64
N ALA A 42 18.06 -20.11 14.37
CA ALA A 42 18.39 -20.53 15.72
C ALA A 42 17.26 -20.28 16.74
N MET A 43 16.50 -19.18 16.57
CA MET A 43 15.33 -18.88 17.39
C MET A 43 14.14 -19.81 17.08
N PHE A 44 13.98 -20.17 15.80
CA PHE A 44 12.85 -20.96 15.30
C PHE A 44 13.31 -22.13 14.43
N PRO A 45 13.96 -23.14 15.01
CA PRO A 45 14.61 -24.21 14.24
C PRO A 45 13.63 -25.10 13.45
N GLU A 46 12.35 -25.11 13.83
CA GLU A 46 11.30 -25.87 13.13
C GLU A 46 10.59 -25.04 12.05
N ALA A 47 10.84 -23.72 11.99
CA ALA A 47 10.18 -22.84 11.05
C ALA A 47 10.76 -23.01 9.62
N VAL A 48 9.88 -23.19 8.65
CA VAL A 48 10.26 -23.39 7.25
C VAL A 48 10.07 -22.07 6.48
N HIS A 49 11.12 -21.64 5.78
CA HIS A 49 11.04 -20.51 4.87
C HIS A 49 10.17 -20.83 3.66
N ILE A 50 9.17 -20.00 3.39
CA ILE A 50 8.36 -20.03 2.17
C ILE A 50 8.43 -18.68 1.46
N SER A 51 8.21 -18.67 0.13
CA SER A 51 8.11 -17.43 -0.61
C SER A 51 6.77 -16.72 -0.32
N ILE A 52 6.74 -15.40 -0.52
CA ILE A 52 5.49 -14.64 -0.42
C ILE A 52 4.48 -15.10 -1.50
N ALA A 53 4.95 -15.52 -2.68
CA ALA A 53 4.08 -16.09 -3.70
C ALA A 53 3.45 -17.41 -3.23
N GLU A 54 4.20 -18.30 -2.58
CA GLU A 54 3.66 -19.53 -2.02
C GLU A 54 2.61 -19.26 -0.94
N LEU A 55 2.85 -18.28 -0.07
CA LEU A 55 1.87 -17.84 0.92
C LEU A 55 0.57 -17.38 0.25
N LYS A 56 0.66 -16.56 -0.79
CA LYS A 56 -0.51 -16.09 -1.54
C LYS A 56 -1.23 -17.25 -2.26
N ALA A 57 -0.48 -18.17 -2.87
CA ALA A 57 -1.04 -19.33 -3.54
C ALA A 57 -1.80 -20.25 -2.58
N ALA A 58 -1.35 -20.38 -1.32
CA ALA A 58 -2.02 -21.15 -0.28
C ALA A 58 -3.41 -20.60 0.08
N PHE A 59 -3.65 -19.32 -0.15
CA PHE A 59 -4.99 -18.74 0.03
C PHE A 59 -5.99 -19.35 -0.94
N GLY A 60 -5.54 -19.67 -2.15
CA GLY A 60 -6.36 -20.15 -3.25
C GLY A 60 -6.93 -19.03 -4.12
N PRO A 61 -7.84 -19.36 -5.05
CA PRO A 61 -8.36 -18.39 -6.00
C PRO A 61 -9.07 -17.20 -5.32
N ILE A 62 -8.69 -16.01 -5.70
CA ILE A 62 -9.34 -14.78 -5.28
C ILE A 62 -10.40 -14.43 -6.32
N SER A 63 -11.66 -14.32 -5.90
CA SER A 63 -12.75 -13.92 -6.78
C SER A 63 -13.35 -12.59 -6.32
N LYS A 64 -13.96 -11.87 -7.25
CA LYS A 64 -14.73 -10.67 -6.96
C LYS A 64 -15.97 -10.96 -6.12
N THR A 65 -16.58 -12.11 -6.32
CA THR A 65 -17.69 -12.62 -5.52
C THR A 65 -17.23 -12.85 -4.08
N GLY A 66 -17.85 -12.20 -3.14
CA GLY A 66 -17.48 -12.30 -1.73
C GLY A 66 -16.51 -11.24 -1.22
N VAL A 67 -15.87 -10.49 -2.11
CA VAL A 67 -14.93 -9.42 -1.73
C VAL A 67 -15.58 -8.36 -0.84
N ASN A 68 -16.85 -8.12 -1.02
CA ASN A 68 -17.63 -7.18 -0.23
C ASN A 68 -18.55 -7.83 0.79
N SER A 69 -18.73 -9.12 0.70
CA SER A 69 -19.59 -9.81 1.62
C SER A 69 -18.75 -10.37 2.74
N SER A 70 -18.78 -9.66 3.79
CA SER A 70 -18.43 -10.16 5.09
C SER A 70 -19.34 -11.29 5.57
N TRP A 71 -20.23 -11.79 4.73
CA TRP A 71 -21.20 -12.81 5.09
C TRP A 71 -21.03 -14.13 4.41
N SER A 72 -20.35 -14.19 3.31
CA SER A 72 -20.21 -15.42 2.58
C SER A 72 -18.78 -15.67 2.21
N ASN A 73 -18.37 -16.90 2.38
CA ASN A 73 -17.08 -17.43 2.00
C ASN A 73 -15.89 -16.93 2.82
N THR A 74 -14.87 -17.71 2.82
CA THR A 74 -13.63 -17.46 3.48
C THR A 74 -12.95 -16.25 2.86
N ILE A 75 -13.00 -15.14 3.56
CA ILE A 75 -12.27 -13.93 3.21
C ILE A 75 -10.95 -13.82 3.97
N TYR A 76 -10.67 -14.78 4.83
CA TYR A 76 -9.43 -14.92 5.58
C TYR A 76 -9.10 -16.41 5.80
N LYS A 77 -7.85 -16.67 6.11
CA LYS A 77 -7.35 -17.99 6.54
C LYS A 77 -6.37 -17.82 7.69
N LEU A 78 -6.51 -18.66 8.70
CA LEU A 78 -5.58 -18.75 9.81
C LEU A 78 -4.38 -19.59 9.37
N ILE A 79 -3.18 -19.03 9.49
CA ILE A 79 -1.94 -19.71 9.12
C ILE A 79 -1.53 -20.66 10.25
N GLY A 80 -1.22 -21.89 9.90
CA GLY A 80 -0.94 -22.98 10.84
C GLY A 80 -2.14 -23.90 11.12
N GLU A 81 -3.36 -23.46 10.73
CA GLU A 81 -4.60 -24.25 10.83
C GLU A 81 -5.26 -24.45 9.47
N ASP A 82 -5.75 -23.36 8.84
CA ASP A 82 -6.43 -23.44 7.53
C ASP A 82 -5.47 -23.66 6.37
N ILE A 83 -4.27 -23.08 6.48
CA ILE A 83 -3.16 -23.24 5.54
C ILE A 83 -1.88 -23.55 6.29
N PHE A 84 -1.02 -24.37 5.71
CA PHE A 84 0.23 -24.88 6.33
C PHE A 84 -0.03 -25.59 7.66
N ALA A 85 -1.16 -26.30 7.78
CA ALA A 85 -1.56 -26.98 9.01
C ALA A 85 -0.46 -27.89 9.58
N GLY A 86 -0.13 -27.68 10.86
CA GLY A 86 0.91 -28.44 11.55
C GLY A 86 2.35 -28.05 11.20
N HIS A 87 2.56 -27.01 10.42
CA HIS A 87 3.87 -26.48 10.07
C HIS A 87 4.07 -25.08 10.62
N ASP A 88 5.24 -24.83 11.19
CA ASP A 88 5.69 -23.46 11.48
C ASP A 88 6.37 -22.90 10.23
N VAL A 89 5.88 -21.76 9.75
CA VAL A 89 6.33 -21.18 8.50
C VAL A 89 6.66 -19.70 8.68
N TYR A 90 7.63 -19.21 7.90
CA TYR A 90 7.99 -17.81 7.87
C TYR A 90 8.28 -17.31 6.46
N ILE A 91 8.15 -16.02 6.27
CA ILE A 91 8.60 -15.28 5.08
C ILE A 91 9.69 -14.31 5.46
N LYS A 92 10.49 -13.95 4.47
CA LYS A 92 11.52 -12.92 4.55
C LYS A 92 11.34 -11.97 3.39
N GLY A 93 11.33 -10.66 3.67
CA GLY A 93 11.17 -9.66 2.62
C GLY A 93 11.91 -8.37 2.93
N LYS A 94 12.14 -7.57 1.89
CA LYS A 94 12.68 -6.21 2.04
C LYS A 94 11.54 -5.22 2.22
N VAL A 95 11.69 -4.29 3.15
CA VAL A 95 10.74 -3.20 3.36
C VAL A 95 10.78 -2.25 2.18
N VAL A 96 9.64 -2.03 1.55
CA VAL A 96 9.48 -1.21 0.34
C VAL A 96 8.51 -0.04 0.50
N SER A 97 8.04 0.20 1.72
CA SER A 97 7.22 1.37 2.07
C SER A 97 7.79 2.10 3.28
N ASN A 98 7.31 3.31 3.51
CA ASN A 98 7.49 4.05 4.76
C ASN A 98 6.19 4.80 5.11
N ASP A 99 6.06 5.20 6.37
CA ASP A 99 4.92 5.95 6.90
C ASP A 99 5.26 7.41 7.21
N ASP A 100 6.44 7.90 6.78
CA ASP A 100 6.96 9.22 7.12
C ASP A 100 6.02 10.37 6.69
N GLU A 101 5.38 10.24 5.54
CA GLU A 101 4.45 11.25 5.02
C GLU A 101 2.97 10.92 5.27
N GLY A 102 2.66 9.82 5.96
CA GLY A 102 1.32 9.47 6.42
C GLY A 102 0.34 9.01 5.33
N ASN A 103 0.81 8.73 4.11
CA ASN A 103 -0.01 8.11 3.08
C ASN A 103 -0.15 6.61 3.29
N VAL A 104 0.91 5.96 3.74
CA VAL A 104 0.90 4.61 4.29
C VAL A 104 0.72 4.73 5.79
N TYR A 105 -0.27 4.05 6.36
CA TYR A 105 -0.62 4.17 7.77
C TYR A 105 -1.00 2.83 8.37
N LYS A 106 -0.37 2.46 9.47
CA LYS A 106 -0.56 1.15 10.13
C LYS A 106 -0.31 -0.04 9.19
N SER A 107 0.48 0.16 8.18
CA SER A 107 0.82 -0.84 7.16
C SER A 107 2.31 -0.83 6.88
N LEU A 108 2.85 -1.99 6.63
CA LEU A 108 4.21 -2.21 6.15
C LEU A 108 4.15 -3.09 4.90
N TYR A 109 4.70 -2.62 3.80
CA TYR A 109 4.84 -3.46 2.60
C TYR A 109 6.23 -4.06 2.57
N ILE A 110 6.28 -5.38 2.46
CA ILE A 110 7.52 -6.12 2.24
C ILE A 110 7.42 -6.91 0.95
N GLN A 111 8.55 -7.17 0.33
CA GLN A 111 8.62 -8.00 -0.87
C GLN A 111 9.86 -8.89 -0.87
N ASP A 112 9.72 -10.06 -1.47
CA ASP A 112 10.80 -10.95 -1.84
C ASP A 112 11.02 -10.93 -3.37
N GLU A 113 11.81 -11.86 -3.89
CA GLU A 113 12.05 -12.01 -5.33
C GLU A 113 10.78 -12.36 -6.10
N THR A 114 9.77 -12.96 -5.46
CA THR A 114 8.57 -13.44 -6.13
C THR A 114 7.46 -12.40 -6.20
N THR A 115 7.12 -11.76 -5.08
CA THR A 115 6.02 -10.81 -4.98
C THR A 115 6.13 -9.93 -3.72
N GLY A 116 5.15 -9.06 -3.49
CA GLY A 116 5.04 -8.26 -2.27
C GLY A 116 3.78 -8.57 -1.46
N ILE A 117 3.75 -8.15 -0.20
CA ILE A 117 2.59 -8.30 0.67
C ILE A 117 2.51 -7.16 1.69
N GLU A 118 1.30 -6.81 2.08
CA GLU A 118 1.02 -5.87 3.16
C GLU A 118 0.98 -6.60 4.51
N LEU A 119 1.68 -6.03 5.51
CA LEU A 119 1.50 -6.37 6.92
C LEU A 119 0.71 -5.25 7.59
N LYS A 120 -0.41 -5.59 8.21
CA LYS A 120 -1.23 -4.67 8.98
C LYS A 120 -0.75 -4.63 10.43
N LEU A 121 -0.09 -3.55 10.78
CA LEU A 121 0.54 -3.37 12.09
C LEU A 121 -0.08 -2.19 12.85
N ASN A 122 0.49 -1.87 14.01
CA ASN A 122 0.13 -0.69 14.79
C ASN A 122 0.77 0.60 14.24
N ASN A 123 0.71 1.68 15.00
CA ASN A 123 1.36 2.95 14.65
C ASN A 123 2.90 2.86 14.68
N ASN A 124 3.56 3.83 14.02
CA ASN A 124 5.02 4.03 14.05
C ASN A 124 5.82 2.86 13.46
N VAL A 125 5.29 2.22 12.45
CA VAL A 125 5.92 1.10 11.75
C VAL A 125 7.30 1.48 11.21
N GLY A 126 7.43 2.66 10.59
CA GLY A 126 8.68 3.14 10.02
C GLY A 126 9.79 3.45 11.03
N LEU A 127 9.47 3.61 12.31
CA LEU A 127 10.49 3.73 13.35
C LEU A 127 11.22 2.41 13.60
N ARG A 128 10.53 1.28 13.40
CA ARG A 128 11.08 -0.05 13.65
C ARG A 128 11.59 -0.74 12.38
N TYR A 129 10.87 -0.60 11.30
CA TYR A 129 11.11 -1.30 10.03
C TYR A 129 11.41 -0.28 8.94
N LYS A 130 12.67 0.07 8.81
CA LYS A 130 13.13 1.10 7.87
C LYS A 130 13.03 0.62 6.43
N TYR A 131 12.68 1.52 5.52
CA TYR A 131 12.80 1.28 4.09
C TYR A 131 14.18 0.72 3.73
N GLY A 132 14.20 -0.33 2.91
CA GLY A 132 15.44 -1.01 2.51
C GLY A 132 16.08 -1.82 3.63
N THR A 133 15.30 -2.37 4.57
CA THR A 133 15.80 -3.36 5.53
C THR A 133 15.09 -4.68 5.34
N TRP A 134 15.75 -5.76 5.71
CA TRP A 134 15.11 -7.06 5.79
C TRP A 134 14.12 -7.12 6.96
N VAL A 135 13.05 -7.87 6.76
CA VAL A 135 12.09 -8.23 7.80
C VAL A 135 11.79 -9.71 7.67
N TYR A 136 11.81 -10.41 8.80
CA TYR A 136 11.39 -11.81 8.94
C TYR A 136 10.04 -11.83 9.62
N VAL A 137 9.10 -12.58 9.08
CA VAL A 137 7.75 -12.68 9.63
C VAL A 137 7.42 -14.15 9.87
N ARG A 138 7.33 -14.53 11.15
CA ARG A 138 6.80 -15.83 11.55
C ARG A 138 5.29 -15.81 11.36
N LEU A 139 4.77 -16.68 10.53
CA LEU A 139 3.40 -16.59 10.02
C LEU A 139 2.38 -17.32 10.86
N THR A 140 2.78 -18.41 11.53
CA THR A 140 1.88 -19.28 12.29
C THR A 140 1.15 -18.51 13.38
N GLY A 141 -0.19 -18.53 13.35
CA GLY A 141 -1.05 -17.74 14.24
C GLY A 141 -1.51 -16.39 13.68
N LEU A 142 -0.93 -15.93 12.56
CA LEU A 142 -1.41 -14.75 11.84
C LEU A 142 -2.52 -15.13 10.84
N TYR A 143 -3.28 -14.12 10.44
CA TYR A 143 -4.35 -14.26 9.47
C TYR A 143 -3.96 -13.67 8.12
N LEU A 144 -4.10 -14.46 7.06
CA LEU A 144 -4.04 -14.00 5.68
C LEU A 144 -5.44 -13.60 5.24
N GLY A 145 -5.67 -12.31 5.04
CA GLY A 145 -6.98 -11.77 4.72
C GLY A 145 -7.05 -11.24 3.28
N ASN A 146 -8.19 -11.48 2.63
CA ASN A 146 -8.53 -10.91 1.33
C ASN A 146 -9.47 -9.72 1.52
N TYR A 147 -8.91 -8.51 1.47
CA TYR A 147 -9.72 -7.29 1.46
C TYR A 147 -9.76 -6.70 0.07
N ARG A 148 -10.92 -6.76 -0.57
CA ARG A 148 -11.12 -6.15 -1.89
C ARG A 148 -10.15 -6.67 -2.97
N MET A 149 -9.85 -7.95 -2.95
CA MET A 149 -8.87 -8.66 -3.78
C MET A 149 -7.41 -8.41 -3.41
N MET A 150 -7.11 -7.58 -2.43
CA MET A 150 -5.76 -7.41 -1.92
C MET A 150 -5.52 -8.33 -0.74
N LEU A 151 -4.53 -9.22 -0.84
CA LEU A 151 -4.11 -10.06 0.27
C LEU A 151 -3.21 -9.28 1.22
N SER A 152 -3.45 -9.44 2.52
CA SER A 152 -2.64 -8.84 3.57
C SER A 152 -2.50 -9.77 4.76
N LEU A 153 -1.39 -9.68 5.48
CA LEU A 153 -1.16 -10.31 6.76
C LEU A 153 -1.64 -9.41 7.90
N GLY A 154 -2.24 -9.97 8.91
CA GLY A 154 -2.70 -9.21 10.07
C GLY A 154 -3.15 -10.09 11.22
N GLY A 155 -3.79 -9.47 12.19
CA GLY A 155 -4.42 -10.13 13.32
C GLY A 155 -5.77 -10.73 12.97
N ALA A 156 -6.44 -11.28 13.98
CA ALA A 156 -7.76 -11.89 13.85
C ALA A 156 -8.76 -10.95 13.14
N PRO A 157 -9.66 -11.49 12.30
CA PRO A 157 -10.65 -10.69 11.62
C PRO A 157 -11.57 -10.01 12.65
N SER A 158 -11.87 -8.74 12.39
CA SER A 158 -12.85 -8.03 13.20
C SER A 158 -14.26 -8.46 12.85
N GLU A 159 -15.13 -8.42 13.83
CA GLU A 159 -16.52 -8.84 13.73
C GLU A 159 -17.47 -7.66 13.94
N SER A 160 -18.61 -7.71 13.30
CA SER A 160 -19.71 -6.78 13.54
C SER A 160 -21.03 -7.45 13.20
N TYR A 161 -22.14 -6.75 13.49
CA TYR A 161 -23.46 -7.16 13.07
C TYR A 161 -24.05 -6.13 12.11
N ASN A 162 -24.75 -6.59 11.08
CA ASN A 162 -25.47 -5.68 10.22
C ASN A 162 -26.77 -5.19 10.88
N LYS A 163 -27.52 -4.29 10.19
CA LYS A 163 -28.79 -3.77 10.68
C LYS A 163 -29.88 -4.86 10.88
N ALA A 164 -29.73 -5.99 10.19
CA ALA A 164 -30.63 -7.15 10.34
C ALA A 164 -30.19 -8.11 11.46
N GLY A 165 -29.08 -7.81 12.15
CA GLY A 165 -28.54 -8.66 13.21
C GLY A 165 -27.70 -9.83 12.70
N GLU A 166 -27.38 -9.87 11.43
CA GLU A 166 -26.53 -10.93 10.86
C GLU A 166 -25.06 -10.66 11.16
N HIS A 167 -24.35 -11.71 11.53
CA HIS A 167 -22.93 -11.66 11.87
C HIS A 167 -22.08 -11.38 10.64
N LYS A 168 -21.06 -10.56 10.81
CA LYS A 168 -20.24 -10.01 9.77
C LYS A 168 -18.77 -10.06 10.15
N TYR A 169 -17.97 -10.70 9.31
CA TYR A 169 -16.52 -10.76 9.46
C TYR A 169 -15.84 -9.86 8.44
N TYR A 170 -14.74 -9.22 8.86
CA TYR A 170 -13.82 -8.53 7.97
C TYR A 170 -12.61 -9.42 7.67
N ALA A 171 -11.86 -9.10 6.64
CA ALA A 171 -10.79 -9.97 6.16
C ALA A 171 -9.72 -10.27 7.23
N ASN A 172 -9.21 -9.25 7.88
CA ASN A 172 -8.33 -9.30 9.04
C ASN A 172 -8.21 -7.90 9.66
N SER A 173 -7.72 -7.82 10.89
CA SER A 173 -7.45 -6.56 11.58
C SER A 173 -5.97 -6.24 11.61
N ASN A 174 -5.64 -5.04 12.09
CA ASN A 174 -4.27 -4.70 12.42
C ASN A 174 -3.82 -5.48 13.66
N ILE A 175 -2.55 -5.82 13.73
CA ILE A 175 -1.91 -6.31 14.94
C ILE A 175 -1.59 -5.08 15.80
N GLU A 176 -2.47 -4.80 16.77
CA GLU A 176 -2.37 -3.57 17.58
C GLU A 176 -1.43 -3.73 18.78
N LEU A 177 -1.33 -4.95 19.34
CA LEU A 177 -0.50 -5.21 20.51
C LEU A 177 0.96 -5.39 20.09
N GLN A 178 1.83 -4.62 20.74
CA GLN A 178 3.25 -4.63 20.43
C GLN A 178 3.90 -6.00 20.74
N GLU A 179 3.44 -6.66 21.79
CA GLU A 179 3.91 -7.98 22.19
C GLU A 179 3.67 -9.01 21.06
N ILE A 180 2.50 -8.99 20.43
CA ILE A 180 2.20 -9.88 19.31
C ILE A 180 3.07 -9.53 18.09
N ILE A 181 3.30 -8.24 17.83
CA ILE A 181 4.21 -7.83 16.77
C ILE A 181 5.61 -8.36 17.03
N ASP A 182 6.08 -8.28 18.27
CA ASP A 182 7.43 -8.71 18.65
C ASP A 182 7.61 -10.25 18.58
N GLU A 183 6.52 -11.01 18.70
CA GLU A 183 6.52 -12.47 18.53
C GLU A 183 6.56 -12.90 17.05
N HIS A 184 6.13 -12.04 16.14
CA HIS A 184 5.95 -12.39 14.73
C HIS A 184 6.87 -11.64 13.78
N VAL A 185 7.24 -10.38 14.05
CA VAL A 185 7.89 -9.49 13.08
C VAL A 185 9.25 -9.03 13.58
N PHE A 186 10.31 -9.48 12.94
CA PHE A 186 11.70 -9.28 13.34
C PHE A 186 12.42 -8.38 12.34
N ALA A 187 13.02 -7.30 12.84
CA ALA A 187 13.80 -6.38 12.01
C ALA A 187 15.18 -6.99 11.68
N GLY A 188 15.48 -7.06 10.40
CA GLY A 188 16.76 -7.49 9.89
C GLY A 188 17.69 -6.31 9.52
N ARG A 189 18.85 -6.64 8.99
CA ARG A 189 19.85 -5.65 8.56
C ARG A 189 19.40 -4.88 7.31
N LYS A 190 20.05 -3.75 7.07
CA LYS A 190 19.86 -2.98 5.85
C LYS A 190 20.18 -3.83 4.61
N ALA A 191 19.35 -3.72 3.60
CA ALA A 191 19.50 -4.34 2.30
C ALA A 191 19.47 -3.25 1.21
N GLU A 192 20.10 -3.52 0.09
CA GLU A 192 19.98 -2.68 -1.09
C GLU A 192 18.64 -2.94 -1.78
N ILE A 193 17.98 -1.89 -2.23
CA ILE A 193 16.81 -1.97 -3.11
C ILE A 193 17.30 -1.74 -4.54
N VAL A 194 17.23 -2.77 -5.36
CA VAL A 194 17.75 -2.77 -6.72
C VAL A 194 16.62 -2.54 -7.71
N GLU A 195 16.75 -1.53 -8.54
CA GLU A 195 15.85 -1.26 -9.66
C GLU A 195 16.34 -1.96 -10.93
N GLY A 196 15.42 -2.49 -11.72
CA GLY A 196 15.75 -3.19 -12.96
C GLY A 196 14.57 -3.35 -13.88
N SER A 197 14.82 -3.96 -15.05
CA SER A 197 13.78 -4.23 -16.01
C SER A 197 12.93 -5.44 -15.63
N TYR A 198 11.73 -5.50 -16.21
CA TYR A 198 10.86 -6.66 -16.07
C TYR A 198 11.50 -7.94 -16.61
N ASP A 199 12.23 -7.86 -17.71
CA ASP A 199 12.95 -9.01 -18.28
C ASP A 199 14.02 -9.57 -17.34
N GLN A 200 14.70 -8.69 -16.60
CA GLN A 200 15.68 -9.11 -15.60
C GLN A 200 14.99 -9.86 -14.45
N TRP A 201 13.84 -9.37 -14.00
CA TRP A 201 13.05 -10.04 -12.97
C TRP A 201 12.55 -11.41 -13.45
N LEU A 202 11.96 -11.51 -14.67
CA LEU A 202 11.45 -12.76 -15.23
C LEU A 202 12.54 -13.85 -15.36
N ARG A 203 13.78 -13.47 -15.59
CA ARG A 203 14.90 -14.41 -15.69
C ARG A 203 15.47 -14.80 -14.33
N TYR A 204 14.73 -14.53 -13.25
CA TYR A 204 15.18 -14.80 -11.89
C TYR A 204 16.56 -14.20 -11.59
N SER A 205 16.85 -13.02 -12.14
CA SER A 205 17.97 -12.25 -11.65
C SER A 205 17.63 -11.85 -10.21
N PRO A 206 18.25 -12.45 -9.19
CA PRO A 206 17.77 -12.34 -7.78
C PRO A 206 17.95 -10.94 -7.21
N SER A 207 18.37 -10.00 -8.05
CA SER A 207 18.74 -8.66 -7.66
C SER A 207 17.69 -7.59 -7.97
N VAL A 208 16.58 -7.88 -8.65
CA VAL A 208 15.61 -6.85 -9.03
C VAL A 208 14.46 -6.79 -8.04
N ASP A 209 14.42 -5.72 -7.27
CA ASP A 209 13.34 -5.41 -6.34
C ASP A 209 12.25 -4.54 -6.98
N VAL A 210 12.65 -3.49 -7.66
CA VAL A 210 11.75 -2.52 -8.30
C VAL A 210 11.78 -2.72 -9.80
N ILE A 211 10.67 -3.21 -10.32
CA ILE A 211 10.49 -3.45 -11.76
C ILE A 211 10.08 -2.15 -12.43
N THR A 212 10.73 -1.82 -13.57
CA THR A 212 10.30 -0.69 -14.39
C THR A 212 9.23 -1.10 -15.38
N VAL A 213 8.10 -0.40 -15.32
CA VAL A 213 6.95 -0.55 -16.21
C VAL A 213 6.84 0.68 -17.09
N THR A 214 6.62 0.46 -18.38
CA THR A 214 6.49 1.48 -19.40
C THR A 214 5.27 1.23 -20.27
N LYS A 215 4.96 2.16 -21.16
CA LYS A 215 3.92 1.99 -22.17
C LYS A 215 4.08 0.72 -23.02
N ASP A 216 5.31 0.26 -23.21
CA ASP A 216 5.60 -0.85 -24.11
C ASP A 216 5.42 -2.23 -23.44
N ASN A 217 5.58 -2.32 -22.10
CA ASN A 217 5.59 -3.61 -21.40
C ASN A 217 4.41 -3.80 -20.40
N TYR A 218 3.63 -2.76 -20.09
CA TYR A 218 2.61 -2.86 -19.04
C TYR A 218 1.58 -3.98 -19.28
N LYS A 219 1.21 -4.23 -20.54
CA LYS A 219 0.26 -5.30 -20.89
C LYS A 219 0.80 -6.68 -20.59
N GLU A 220 2.09 -6.88 -20.76
CA GLU A 220 2.75 -8.14 -20.43
C GLU A 220 2.92 -8.29 -18.91
N VAL A 221 3.42 -7.25 -18.25
CA VAL A 221 3.68 -7.24 -16.80
C VAL A 221 2.41 -7.53 -16.01
N PHE A 222 1.27 -6.94 -16.41
CA PHE A 222 -0.01 -7.09 -15.72
C PHE A 222 -0.96 -8.09 -16.40
N SER A 223 -0.41 -9.01 -17.20
CA SER A 223 -1.21 -10.02 -17.90
C SER A 223 -1.72 -11.11 -16.96
N SER A 224 -2.72 -11.85 -17.44
CA SER A 224 -3.21 -13.06 -16.80
C SER A 224 -2.39 -14.32 -17.11
N GLU A 225 -1.35 -14.20 -17.94
CA GLU A 225 -0.41 -15.29 -18.16
C GLU A 225 0.24 -15.73 -16.86
N THR A 226 0.45 -17.04 -16.73
CA THR A 226 1.00 -17.62 -15.51
C THR A 226 2.51 -17.76 -15.55
N VAL A 227 3.11 -17.57 -14.39
CA VAL A 227 4.52 -17.85 -14.10
C VAL A 227 4.58 -19.10 -13.23
N GLU A 228 5.49 -20.00 -13.56
CA GLU A 228 5.78 -21.18 -12.74
C GLU A 228 6.78 -20.82 -11.63
N LEU A 229 6.48 -21.26 -10.43
CA LEU A 229 7.23 -20.98 -9.21
C LEU A 229 7.46 -22.26 -8.42
N GLU A 230 8.54 -22.29 -7.66
CA GLU A 230 8.86 -23.40 -6.74
C GLU A 230 8.25 -23.17 -5.37
N GLY A 231 7.56 -24.18 -4.83
CA GLY A 231 6.98 -24.19 -3.50
C GLY A 231 7.58 -25.25 -2.59
N LYS A 232 7.43 -25.05 -1.28
CA LYS A 232 7.76 -26.06 -0.25
C LYS A 232 6.56 -26.95 0.05
N PHE A 233 5.38 -26.36 0.15
CA PHE A 233 4.13 -27.02 0.53
C PHE A 233 3.11 -27.03 -0.60
N ILE A 234 3.09 -25.98 -1.40
CA ILE A 234 2.11 -25.77 -2.49
C ILE A 234 2.69 -26.22 -3.82
N GLY A 235 1.85 -26.87 -4.64
CA GLY A 235 2.21 -27.28 -5.99
C GLY A 235 2.20 -28.79 -6.20
N THR A 236 2.55 -29.20 -7.42
CA THR A 236 2.68 -30.59 -7.84
C THR A 236 4.15 -30.99 -7.95
N ASN A 237 4.45 -32.23 -7.59
CA ASN A 237 5.79 -32.73 -7.74
C ASN A 237 6.18 -32.83 -9.22
N SER A 238 7.32 -32.23 -9.56
CA SER A 238 7.94 -32.28 -10.89
C SER A 238 9.39 -32.74 -10.72
N THR A 239 9.79 -33.78 -11.45
CA THR A 239 11.15 -34.32 -11.38
C THR A 239 11.88 -33.94 -12.66
N ASP A 240 13.02 -33.26 -12.52
CA ASP A 240 13.85 -32.86 -13.65
C ASP A 240 14.66 -34.03 -14.23
N ALA A 241 15.38 -33.78 -15.34
CA ALA A 241 16.21 -34.77 -16.01
C ALA A 241 17.37 -35.33 -15.15
N ASN A 242 17.74 -34.62 -14.08
CA ASN A 242 18.78 -35.02 -13.12
C ASN A 242 18.21 -35.79 -11.93
N GLY A 243 16.89 -36.03 -11.89
CA GLY A 243 16.21 -36.75 -10.81
C GLY A 243 15.87 -35.87 -9.58
N LEU A 244 16.05 -34.55 -9.66
CA LEU A 244 15.67 -33.64 -8.58
C LEU A 244 14.18 -33.38 -8.65
N THR A 245 13.47 -33.71 -7.58
CA THR A 245 12.03 -33.46 -7.45
C THR A 245 11.80 -32.15 -6.73
N ARG A 246 10.98 -31.28 -7.34
CA ARG A 246 10.53 -29.99 -6.81
C ARG A 246 9.02 -29.93 -6.83
N LYS A 247 8.43 -29.12 -5.95
CA LYS A 247 7.02 -28.75 -6.04
C LYS A 247 6.88 -27.49 -6.87
N LEU A 248 6.08 -27.53 -7.93
CA LEU A 248 5.85 -26.41 -8.82
C LEU A 248 4.39 -26.00 -8.78
N PHE A 249 4.15 -24.70 -8.72
CA PHE A 249 2.82 -24.09 -8.81
C PHE A 249 2.86 -22.90 -9.77
N THR A 250 1.70 -22.43 -10.21
CA THR A 250 1.61 -21.30 -11.13
C THR A 250 0.77 -20.17 -10.54
N MET A 251 1.17 -18.94 -10.82
CA MET A 251 0.37 -17.75 -10.50
C MET A 251 0.30 -16.80 -11.68
N PRO A 252 -0.83 -16.07 -11.88
CA PRO A 252 -0.90 -15.02 -12.88
C PRO A 252 0.13 -13.92 -12.61
N ARG A 253 0.77 -13.42 -13.66
CA ARG A 253 1.78 -12.34 -13.56
C ARG A 253 1.26 -11.15 -12.77
N ARG A 254 0.05 -10.68 -13.08
CA ARG A 254 -0.55 -9.53 -12.39
C ARG A 254 -0.71 -9.74 -10.88
N GLU A 255 -0.99 -10.96 -10.44
CA GLU A 255 -1.15 -11.26 -9.01
C GLU A 255 0.20 -11.23 -8.27
N LEU A 256 1.28 -11.56 -8.98
CA LEU A 256 2.65 -11.42 -8.46
C LEU A 256 3.07 -9.95 -8.34
N MET A 257 2.43 -9.04 -9.06
CA MET A 257 2.71 -7.61 -8.98
C MET A 257 2.03 -6.92 -7.79
N PHE A 258 0.92 -7.44 -7.28
CA PHE A 258 0.24 -6.82 -6.14
C PHE A 258 1.10 -6.82 -4.88
N GLY A 259 1.20 -5.66 -4.24
CA GLY A 259 2.01 -5.43 -3.06
C GLY A 259 3.48 -5.11 -3.34
N ARG A 260 3.91 -5.17 -4.60
CA ARG A 260 5.28 -4.80 -4.99
C ARG A 260 5.43 -3.30 -5.16
N LEU A 261 6.63 -2.83 -4.89
CA LEU A 261 7.07 -1.51 -5.31
C LEU A 261 7.45 -1.58 -6.79
N ILE A 262 6.78 -0.78 -7.61
CA ILE A 262 6.96 -0.72 -9.06
C ILE A 262 7.25 0.73 -9.47
N ARG A 263 8.15 0.89 -10.44
CA ARG A 263 8.43 2.16 -11.10
C ARG A 263 7.66 2.21 -12.42
N PHE A 264 6.72 3.13 -12.50
CA PHE A 264 5.96 3.42 -13.70
C PHE A 264 6.59 4.63 -14.39
N GLU A 265 7.02 4.48 -15.65
CA GLU A 265 7.61 5.56 -16.43
C GLU A 265 6.66 6.04 -17.51
N GLY A 266 6.48 7.34 -17.61
CA GLY A 266 5.71 7.96 -18.69
C GLY A 266 4.20 7.81 -18.58
N LEU A 267 3.64 7.78 -17.37
CA LEU A 267 2.19 7.82 -17.14
C LEU A 267 1.63 9.22 -17.41
N THR A 268 0.50 9.29 -18.07
CA THR A 268 -0.22 10.54 -18.30
C THR A 268 -1.27 10.76 -17.22
N CYS A 269 -1.22 11.92 -16.58
CA CYS A 269 -2.23 12.36 -15.61
C CYS A 269 -3.55 12.67 -16.29
N ARG A 270 -4.68 12.24 -15.73
CA ARG A 270 -6.02 12.49 -16.29
C ARG A 270 -7.02 12.88 -15.20
N TYR A 271 -7.62 14.06 -15.37
CA TYR A 271 -8.75 14.50 -14.55
C TYR A 271 -10.10 14.21 -15.23
N ALA A 272 -10.13 14.24 -16.55
CA ALA A 272 -11.33 14.01 -17.29
C ALA A 272 -11.88 12.61 -17.03
N GLY A 273 -13.20 12.51 -17.03
CA GLY A 273 -13.89 11.24 -16.92
C GLY A 273 -13.41 10.26 -17.95
N VAL A 274 -13.06 9.08 -17.49
CA VAL A 274 -12.73 7.95 -18.34
C VAL A 274 -14.04 7.37 -18.84
N PRO A 275 -14.33 7.35 -20.15
CA PRO A 275 -15.54 6.75 -20.68
C PRO A 275 -15.57 5.26 -20.42
N ASN A 276 -16.76 4.68 -20.29
CA ASN A 276 -16.92 3.23 -20.30
C ASN A 276 -16.67 2.66 -21.69
N GLN A 277 -16.81 1.31 -21.81
CA GLN A 277 -16.59 0.58 -23.07
C GLN A 277 -17.42 1.10 -24.25
N ASP A 278 -18.57 1.72 -23.99
CA ASP A 278 -19.46 2.28 -25.00
C ASP A 278 -19.18 3.76 -25.32
N GLY A 279 -18.09 4.31 -24.79
CA GLY A 279 -17.74 5.71 -24.96
C GLY A 279 -18.57 6.68 -24.12
N VAL A 280 -19.42 6.15 -23.25
CA VAL A 280 -20.29 6.93 -22.35
C VAL A 280 -19.62 6.96 -20.97
N THR A 281 -19.81 8.04 -20.23
CA THR A 281 -19.37 8.10 -18.83
C THR A 281 -19.95 6.94 -18.05
N ASN A 282 -19.10 6.15 -17.41
CA ASN A 282 -19.54 4.97 -16.67
C ASN A 282 -20.65 5.34 -15.68
N PRO A 283 -21.81 4.65 -15.72
CA PRO A 283 -22.92 4.91 -14.80
C PRO A 283 -22.52 4.77 -13.32
N ALA A 284 -21.54 3.92 -13.02
CA ALA A 284 -20.97 3.81 -11.68
C ALA A 284 -20.39 5.14 -11.18
N LEU A 285 -19.97 6.02 -12.06
CA LEU A 285 -19.54 7.37 -11.71
C LEU A 285 -20.68 8.25 -11.19
N LYS A 286 -21.92 7.92 -11.53
CA LYS A 286 -23.11 8.65 -11.06
C LYS A 286 -23.55 8.24 -9.66
N SER A 287 -22.89 7.29 -9.04
CA SER A 287 -23.39 6.56 -7.89
C SER A 287 -22.50 6.51 -6.66
N GLY A 288 -21.60 7.42 -6.53
CA GLY A 288 -20.67 7.39 -5.40
C GLY A 288 -19.43 6.52 -5.63
N SER A 289 -19.42 5.63 -6.58
CA SER A 289 -18.20 4.91 -6.95
C SER A 289 -17.20 5.77 -7.71
N PHE A 290 -17.62 6.92 -8.14
CA PHE A 290 -16.78 7.95 -8.75
C PHE A 290 -15.59 8.35 -7.86
N GLU A 291 -15.78 8.41 -6.57
CA GLU A 291 -14.76 8.72 -5.58
C GLU A 291 -13.58 7.74 -5.59
N ASN A 292 -13.76 6.56 -6.17
CA ASN A 292 -12.68 5.59 -6.31
C ASN A 292 -11.76 5.89 -7.49
N ILE A 293 -12.15 6.81 -8.36
CA ILE A 293 -11.47 7.10 -9.61
C ILE A 293 -11.01 8.53 -9.69
N TYR A 294 -11.90 9.40 -9.32
CA TYR A 294 -11.61 10.83 -9.25
C TYR A 294 -11.19 11.22 -7.84
N PRO A 295 -10.54 12.35 -7.68
CA PRO A 295 -10.30 12.88 -6.35
C PRO A 295 -11.60 12.90 -5.56
N SER A 296 -11.65 12.18 -4.44
CA SER A 296 -12.87 12.01 -3.65
C SER A 296 -13.43 13.33 -3.12
N TRP A 297 -12.59 14.34 -2.94
CA TRP A 297 -13.02 15.68 -2.55
C TRP A 297 -13.84 16.39 -3.65
N LEU A 298 -13.66 16.05 -4.91
CA LEU A 298 -14.52 16.54 -5.99
C LEU A 298 -15.94 16.04 -5.85
N TYR A 299 -16.10 14.90 -5.22
CA TYR A 299 -17.37 14.21 -5.15
C TYR A 299 -18.03 14.31 -3.77
N THR A 300 -17.26 14.21 -2.71
CA THR A 300 -17.79 14.08 -1.34
C THR A 300 -17.75 15.38 -0.53
N ASP A 301 -17.04 16.40 -1.01
CA ASP A 301 -16.99 17.70 -0.36
C ASP A 301 -17.07 18.85 -1.39
N PRO A 302 -18.26 19.14 -1.83
CA PRO A 302 -18.53 20.08 -2.90
C PRO A 302 -18.48 21.55 -2.50
N ARG A 303 -18.00 21.88 -1.32
CA ARG A 303 -18.08 23.26 -0.82
C ARG A 303 -17.23 24.22 -1.64
N PRO A 304 -17.74 25.42 -1.91
CA PRO A 304 -17.08 26.44 -2.74
C PRO A 304 -15.73 26.88 -2.21
N THR A 305 -15.54 26.77 -0.90
CA THR A 305 -14.27 27.07 -0.23
C THR A 305 -13.14 26.14 -0.66
N VAL A 306 -13.47 25.07 -1.34
CA VAL A 306 -12.51 24.10 -1.89
C VAL A 306 -12.06 24.46 -3.30
N SER A 307 -12.40 25.62 -3.81
CA SER A 307 -12.04 26.04 -5.17
C SER A 307 -10.56 25.87 -5.51
N LYS A 308 -9.66 26.11 -4.56
CA LYS A 308 -8.24 25.81 -4.70
C LYS A 308 -7.90 24.32 -4.46
N GLY A 309 -8.80 23.55 -3.89
CA GLY A 309 -8.62 22.13 -3.61
C GLY A 309 -8.71 21.23 -4.83
N TRP A 310 -9.20 21.70 -5.96
CA TRP A 310 -9.33 20.92 -7.19
C TRP A 310 -8.01 20.34 -7.69
N TYR A 311 -6.92 20.93 -7.23
CA TYR A 311 -5.58 20.50 -7.55
C TYR A 311 -4.85 19.84 -6.38
N GLN A 312 -5.58 19.41 -5.36
CA GLN A 312 -5.02 18.73 -4.21
C GLN A 312 -5.13 17.21 -4.36
N TRP A 313 -4.16 16.52 -3.77
CA TRP A 313 -4.11 15.05 -3.80
C TRP A 313 -5.20 14.41 -2.97
N ALA A 314 -5.56 15.02 -1.85
CA ALA A 314 -6.65 14.57 -1.00
C ALA A 314 -7.15 15.72 -0.13
N TYR A 315 -8.32 15.56 0.45
CA TYR A 315 -8.95 16.58 1.25
C TYR A 315 -8.97 16.23 2.73
N LYS A 316 -8.68 17.23 3.56
CA LYS A 316 -8.88 17.16 5.00
C LYS A 316 -9.67 18.37 5.46
N GLU A 317 -10.83 18.14 6.05
CA GLU A 317 -11.67 19.19 6.57
C GLU A 317 -11.04 19.82 7.81
N GLU A 318 -10.95 21.16 7.82
CA GLU A 318 -10.28 21.89 8.92
C GLU A 318 -11.10 21.89 10.21
N ILE A 319 -12.41 22.00 10.11
CA ILE A 319 -13.30 22.16 11.26
C ILE A 319 -13.51 20.83 11.98
N THR A 320 -13.85 19.78 11.24
CA THR A 320 -14.15 18.45 11.81
C THR A 320 -12.95 17.53 11.86
N GLY A 321 -11.86 17.87 11.17
CA GLY A 321 -10.70 17.00 10.98
C GLY A 321 -10.98 15.78 10.11
N ARG A 322 -12.15 15.70 9.47
CA ARG A 322 -12.53 14.60 8.60
C ARG A 322 -11.57 14.53 7.42
N SER A 323 -10.98 13.37 7.24
CA SER A 323 -10.07 13.08 6.16
C SER A 323 -10.75 12.25 5.09
N LEU A 324 -10.63 12.68 3.84
CA LEU A 324 -11.14 11.97 2.68
C LEU A 324 -9.96 11.51 1.82
N TYR A 325 -10.12 10.34 1.21
CA TYR A 325 -9.15 9.86 0.24
C TYR A 325 -9.32 10.57 -1.10
N GLY A 326 -8.22 10.97 -1.72
CA GLY A 326 -8.18 11.41 -3.10
C GLY A 326 -7.78 10.28 -4.04
N SER A 327 -8.25 10.35 -5.28
CA SER A 327 -7.84 9.44 -6.35
C SER A 327 -7.59 10.24 -7.61
N VAL A 328 -6.36 10.22 -8.12
CA VAL A 328 -5.98 10.85 -9.38
C VAL A 328 -5.64 9.76 -10.37
N LEU A 329 -6.22 9.82 -11.57
CA LEU A 329 -5.99 8.82 -12.59
C LEU A 329 -4.71 9.10 -13.36
N PHE A 330 -3.98 8.02 -13.60
CA PHE A 330 -2.83 7.97 -14.48
C PHE A 330 -3.00 6.82 -15.48
N THR A 331 -2.55 7.02 -16.73
CA THR A 331 -2.77 6.03 -17.77
C THR A 331 -1.65 5.98 -18.80
N TYR A 332 -1.40 4.78 -19.34
CA TYR A 332 -0.63 4.55 -20.57
C TYR A 332 -1.51 4.59 -21.81
N ASN A 333 -2.83 4.42 -21.65
CA ASN A 333 -3.74 4.39 -22.77
C ASN A 333 -4.30 5.80 -23.03
N PRO A 334 -4.13 6.38 -24.23
CA PRO A 334 -4.69 7.70 -24.57
C PRO A 334 -6.23 7.71 -24.58
N ASN A 335 -6.86 6.55 -24.77
CA ASN A 335 -8.31 6.36 -24.76
C ASN A 335 -8.68 5.30 -23.73
N PRO A 336 -8.46 5.55 -22.44
CA PRO A 336 -8.68 4.55 -21.43
C PRO A 336 -10.17 4.25 -21.24
N VAL A 337 -10.48 2.98 -21.04
CA VAL A 337 -11.78 2.54 -20.55
C VAL A 337 -11.68 2.34 -19.05
N TYR A 338 -12.59 2.96 -18.32
CA TYR A 338 -12.58 2.84 -16.88
C TYR A 338 -12.75 1.39 -16.41
N CYS A 339 -12.02 1.02 -15.36
CA CYS A 339 -12.00 -0.32 -14.78
C CYS A 339 -11.54 -1.43 -15.74
N SER A 340 -10.90 -1.07 -16.85
CA SER A 340 -10.26 -2.04 -17.71
C SER A 340 -8.81 -2.33 -17.23
N GLU A 341 -8.32 -3.49 -17.59
CA GLU A 341 -6.90 -3.86 -17.42
C GLU A 341 -5.97 -3.06 -18.36
N ASP A 342 -6.49 -2.04 -18.99
CA ASP A 342 -5.91 -1.30 -20.11
C ASP A 342 -5.03 -0.13 -19.66
N GLY A 343 -4.24 -0.34 -18.60
CA GLY A 343 -3.22 0.64 -18.19
C GLY A 343 -3.80 1.88 -17.53
N VAL A 344 -4.90 1.74 -16.79
CA VAL A 344 -5.51 2.82 -15.98
C VAL A 344 -5.25 2.55 -14.51
N TYR A 345 -4.65 3.52 -13.84
CA TYR A 345 -4.27 3.42 -12.44
C TYR A 345 -4.79 4.60 -11.65
N ALA A 346 -5.33 4.34 -10.46
CA ALA A 346 -5.73 5.37 -9.51
C ALA A 346 -4.62 5.56 -8.47
N LEU A 347 -3.94 6.69 -8.49
CA LEU A 347 -3.05 7.04 -7.38
C LEU A 347 -3.90 7.45 -6.19
N ARG A 348 -3.89 6.62 -5.17
CA ARG A 348 -4.71 6.78 -3.97
C ARG A 348 -3.95 7.51 -2.89
N THR A 349 -4.50 8.64 -2.43
CA THR A 349 -3.87 9.47 -1.41
C THR A 349 -4.79 9.62 -0.20
N SER A 350 -4.24 9.39 0.98
CA SER A 350 -4.93 9.64 2.25
C SER A 350 -4.99 11.13 2.56
N GLY A 351 -6.12 11.62 3.05
CA GLY A 351 -6.23 12.99 3.55
C GLY A 351 -5.39 13.27 4.80
N TYR A 352 -4.82 12.24 5.43
CA TYR A 352 -3.83 12.39 6.50
C TYR A 352 -2.40 12.54 5.99
N SER A 353 -2.16 12.30 4.71
CA SER A 353 -0.85 12.49 4.10
C SER A 353 -0.38 13.94 4.23
N ARG A 354 0.91 14.13 4.47
CA ARG A 354 1.54 15.47 4.54
C ARG A 354 1.44 16.23 3.23
N PHE A 355 1.33 15.50 2.11
CA PHE A 355 1.18 16.09 0.78
C PHE A 355 -0.28 16.15 0.30
N ALA A 356 -1.25 15.73 1.11
CA ALA A 356 -2.67 15.70 0.72
C ALA A 356 -3.17 17.02 0.14
N ARG A 357 -2.76 18.15 0.75
CA ARG A 357 -3.13 19.50 0.32
C ARG A 357 -2.20 20.13 -0.72
N ARG A 358 -1.20 19.38 -1.18
CA ARG A 358 -0.32 19.85 -2.25
C ARG A 358 -1.03 19.76 -3.59
N ASN A 359 -0.62 20.64 -4.48
CA ASN A 359 -1.19 20.66 -5.82
C ASN A 359 -0.73 19.44 -6.63
N VAL A 360 -1.64 18.89 -7.40
CA VAL A 360 -1.35 17.81 -8.35
C VAL A 360 -0.84 18.37 -9.67
N CYS A 361 -0.24 17.50 -10.49
CA CYS A 361 0.10 17.80 -11.87
C CYS A 361 -1.17 18.09 -12.70
N LYS A 362 -1.03 18.78 -13.81
CA LYS A 362 -2.13 19.11 -14.72
C LYS A 362 -2.60 17.90 -15.52
N ASP A 363 -3.84 17.96 -15.99
CA ASP A 363 -4.36 16.99 -16.95
C ASP A 363 -3.49 16.97 -18.22
N GLY A 364 -3.11 15.77 -18.65
CA GLY A 364 -2.24 15.55 -19.80
C GLY A 364 -0.73 15.59 -19.52
N GLU A 365 -0.30 15.98 -18.32
CA GLU A 365 1.12 15.93 -17.97
C GLU A 365 1.60 14.50 -17.78
N VAL A 366 2.85 14.27 -18.19
CA VAL A 366 3.49 12.95 -18.15
C VAL A 366 4.42 12.88 -16.95
N VAL A 367 4.26 11.82 -16.17
CA VAL A 367 4.97 11.62 -14.90
C VAL A 367 5.58 10.22 -14.81
N ASP A 368 6.58 10.11 -13.95
CA ASP A 368 7.13 8.85 -13.47
C ASP A 368 6.71 8.67 -12.01
N ILE A 369 6.19 7.49 -11.68
CA ILE A 369 5.67 7.19 -10.36
C ILE A 369 6.33 5.91 -9.83
N ARG A 370 6.87 5.97 -8.62
CA ARG A 370 7.34 4.81 -7.87
C ARG A 370 6.35 4.50 -6.77
N ALA A 371 5.59 3.44 -6.92
CA ALA A 371 4.45 3.16 -6.05
C ALA A 371 4.30 1.68 -5.72
N ILE A 372 3.68 1.40 -4.58
CA ILE A 372 3.13 0.09 -4.31
C ILE A 372 1.93 -0.12 -5.25
N TYR A 373 1.98 -1.19 -6.01
CA TYR A 373 0.90 -1.57 -6.91
C TYR A 373 -0.13 -2.44 -6.19
N GLY A 374 -1.38 -2.08 -6.26
CA GLY A 374 -2.46 -2.79 -5.58
C GLY A 374 -3.72 -2.87 -6.42
N ILE A 375 -4.73 -3.51 -5.84
CA ILE A 375 -6.06 -3.66 -6.43
C ILE A 375 -7.11 -3.39 -5.37
N TYR A 376 -8.20 -2.74 -5.78
CA TYR A 376 -9.37 -2.54 -4.96
C TYR A 376 -10.62 -2.87 -5.78
N ALA A 377 -11.21 -4.01 -5.52
CA ALA A 377 -12.46 -4.39 -6.16
C ALA A 377 -13.65 -3.85 -5.38
N GLN A 378 -14.58 -3.24 -6.08
CA GLN A 378 -15.83 -2.77 -5.50
C GLN A 378 -16.98 -3.47 -6.18
N GLN A 379 -17.88 -4.02 -5.39
CA GLN A 379 -19.13 -4.56 -5.89
C GLN A 379 -20.05 -3.40 -6.24
N SER A 380 -20.56 -3.39 -7.46
CA SER A 380 -21.60 -2.44 -7.86
C SER A 380 -22.91 -2.80 -7.17
N THR A 381 -23.54 -1.80 -6.56
CA THR A 381 -24.90 -1.95 -6.03
C THR A 381 -25.97 -1.69 -7.07
N TYR A 382 -25.59 -1.44 -8.33
CA TYR A 382 -26.52 -1.14 -9.40
C TYR A 382 -27.12 -2.42 -9.97
N ALA A 383 -28.43 -2.54 -9.82
CA ALA A 383 -29.19 -3.54 -10.55
C ALA A 383 -28.98 -3.36 -12.06
N GLY A 384 -28.41 -4.36 -12.71
CA GLY A 384 -28.12 -4.34 -14.14
C GLY A 384 -26.65 -4.12 -14.51
N ASN A 385 -25.87 -3.54 -13.62
CA ASN A 385 -24.41 -3.61 -13.69
C ASN A 385 -23.98 -4.63 -12.66
N ALA A 386 -23.95 -5.85 -13.07
CA ALA A 386 -23.34 -6.95 -12.31
C ALA A 386 -21.85 -6.68 -12.06
N ASP A 387 -21.47 -5.45 -12.08
CA ASP A 387 -20.16 -5.09 -12.37
C ASP A 387 -19.48 -4.74 -11.09
N ASP A 388 -19.05 -5.83 -10.52
CA ASP A 388 -17.83 -5.78 -9.80
C ASP A 388 -16.78 -5.16 -10.71
N TYR A 389 -16.30 -4.00 -10.35
CA TYR A 389 -15.14 -3.44 -11.01
C TYR A 389 -13.93 -3.50 -10.11
N ALA A 390 -12.77 -3.63 -10.69
CA ALA A 390 -11.52 -3.51 -10.00
C ALA A 390 -10.81 -2.22 -10.41
N SER A 391 -10.37 -1.44 -9.43
CA SER A 391 -9.51 -0.30 -9.62
C SER A 391 -8.08 -0.72 -9.29
N TYR A 392 -7.17 -0.62 -10.25
CA TYR A 392 -5.74 -0.78 -9.98
C TYR A 392 -5.23 0.48 -9.32
N GLN A 393 -4.63 0.32 -8.15
CA GLN A 393 -4.25 1.45 -7.31
C GLN A 393 -2.74 1.56 -7.17
N LEU A 394 -2.28 2.81 -7.14
CA LEU A 394 -0.92 3.16 -6.81
C LEU A 394 -0.90 3.85 -5.45
N THR A 395 -0.02 3.42 -4.57
CA THR A 395 0.19 4.04 -3.27
C THR A 395 1.64 4.47 -3.18
N ILE A 396 1.88 5.78 -3.16
CA ILE A 396 3.22 6.34 -2.94
C ILE A 396 3.47 6.51 -1.44
N SER A 397 4.68 6.24 -0.98
CA SER A 397 5.08 6.45 0.40
C SER A 397 5.48 7.90 0.66
N SER A 398 6.13 8.53 -0.32
CA SER A 398 6.59 9.91 -0.28
C SER A 398 6.21 10.63 -1.56
N PHE A 399 6.03 11.94 -1.47
CA PHE A 399 5.79 12.75 -2.66
C PHE A 399 6.97 12.74 -3.64
N SER A 400 8.18 12.52 -3.15
CA SER A 400 9.38 12.36 -3.98
C SER A 400 9.34 11.14 -4.91
N ASP A 401 8.44 10.21 -4.67
CA ASP A 401 8.19 9.04 -5.54
C ASP A 401 7.45 9.39 -6.84
N LEU A 402 6.99 10.65 -6.98
CA LEU A 402 6.31 11.15 -8.15
C LEU A 402 7.08 12.34 -8.74
N LYS A 403 7.41 12.25 -10.03
CA LYS A 403 8.15 13.30 -10.75
C LYS A 403 7.57 13.49 -12.13
N PHE A 404 7.73 14.66 -12.72
CA PHE A 404 7.54 14.81 -14.16
C PHE A 404 8.53 13.90 -14.90
N HIS A 405 8.15 13.47 -16.09
CA HIS A 405 8.98 12.55 -16.88
C HIS A 405 10.36 13.12 -17.24
N ASN A 406 10.51 14.45 -17.17
CA ASN A 406 11.81 15.13 -17.27
C ASN A 406 12.66 15.06 -15.98
N GLY A 407 12.14 14.45 -14.91
CA GLY A 407 12.82 14.32 -13.62
C GLY A 407 12.56 15.45 -12.63
N GLU A 408 11.82 16.50 -13.00
CA GLU A 408 11.45 17.59 -12.11
C GLU A 408 10.32 17.17 -11.15
N SER A 409 10.14 17.92 -10.04
CA SER A 409 9.05 17.68 -9.11
C SER A 409 7.69 17.89 -9.79
N ALA A 410 6.77 16.96 -9.61
CA ALA A 410 5.39 17.06 -10.11
C ALA A 410 4.47 17.93 -9.23
N LEU A 411 4.99 18.53 -8.17
CA LEU A 411 4.28 19.55 -7.42
C LEU A 411 4.18 20.83 -8.24
N LEU A 412 2.97 21.31 -8.43
CA LEU A 412 2.77 22.65 -8.95
C LEU A 412 3.17 23.67 -7.88
N THR A 413 3.87 24.73 -8.28
CA THR A 413 4.15 25.87 -7.41
C THR A 413 2.89 26.70 -7.20
N ASP A 414 2.84 27.50 -6.11
CA ASP A 414 1.71 28.40 -5.88
C ASP A 414 1.50 29.37 -7.06
N GLU A 415 2.57 29.84 -7.69
CA GLU A 415 2.49 30.66 -8.89
C GLU A 415 1.89 29.93 -10.08
N GLN A 416 2.21 28.64 -10.26
CA GLN A 416 1.61 27.82 -11.32
C GLN A 416 0.12 27.64 -11.08
N VAL A 417 -0.28 27.37 -9.83
CA VAL A 417 -1.70 27.25 -9.46
C VAL A 417 -2.46 28.56 -9.68
N GLU A 418 -1.88 29.70 -9.31
CA GLU A 418 -2.51 31.01 -9.52
C GLU A 418 -2.69 31.36 -10.99
N ARG A 419 -1.86 30.82 -11.88
CA ARG A 419 -1.97 31.00 -13.33
C ARG A 419 -2.94 30.03 -14.00
N MET A 420 -3.45 29.04 -13.27
CA MET A 420 -4.39 28.09 -13.84
C MET A 420 -5.68 28.79 -14.25
N THR A 421 -6.16 28.49 -15.43
CA THR A 421 -7.35 29.09 -16.01
C THR A 421 -8.60 28.28 -15.64
N THR A 422 -9.77 28.85 -15.86
CA THR A 422 -11.04 28.12 -15.75
C THR A 422 -11.06 26.88 -16.65
N GLU A 423 -10.36 26.95 -17.79
CA GLU A 423 -10.25 25.80 -18.70
C GLU A 423 -9.45 24.63 -18.07
N ASP A 424 -8.40 24.93 -17.31
CA ASP A 424 -7.68 23.91 -16.54
C ASP A 424 -8.58 23.28 -15.45
N MET A 425 -9.62 24.00 -15.02
CA MET A 425 -10.54 23.60 -13.94
C MET A 425 -11.89 23.07 -14.41
N LYS A 426 -12.09 22.92 -15.72
CA LYS A 426 -13.39 22.56 -16.33
C LYS A 426 -13.99 21.22 -15.92
N TYR A 427 -13.20 20.37 -15.27
CA TYR A 427 -13.60 19.03 -14.86
C TYR A 427 -14.17 18.95 -13.45
N VAL A 428 -14.68 20.07 -12.94
CA VAL A 428 -15.41 20.10 -11.65
C VAL A 428 -16.88 20.42 -11.93
N PRO A 429 -17.64 19.49 -12.52
CA PRO A 429 -18.97 19.78 -13.09
C PRO A 429 -20.08 19.91 -12.04
N TRP A 430 -19.83 19.58 -10.81
CA TRP A 430 -20.82 19.51 -9.74
C TRP A 430 -20.80 20.71 -8.79
N ILE A 431 -19.90 21.67 -9.00
CA ILE A 431 -19.94 22.97 -8.34
C ILE A 431 -20.73 23.91 -9.23
N ASP A 432 -21.87 24.37 -8.74
CA ASP A 432 -22.63 25.39 -9.43
C ASP A 432 -22.01 26.80 -9.28
N GLU A 433 -22.52 27.77 -10.03
CA GLU A 433 -22.00 29.14 -9.98
C GLU A 433 -22.18 29.80 -8.60
N GLU A 434 -23.08 29.29 -7.78
CA GLU A 434 -23.38 29.79 -6.44
C GLU A 434 -22.53 29.05 -5.38
N GLY A 435 -21.83 28.02 -5.81
CA GLY A 435 -20.97 27.20 -4.93
C GLY A 435 -21.76 26.27 -4.02
N GLU A 436 -23.01 26.06 -4.30
CA GLU A 436 -23.83 25.02 -3.67
C GLU A 436 -23.67 23.71 -4.44
N SER A 437 -23.61 22.62 -3.75
CA SER A 437 -23.53 21.31 -4.38
C SER A 437 -24.85 20.58 -4.24
N ASP A 438 -25.24 19.93 -5.31
CA ASP A 438 -26.39 19.02 -5.32
C ASP A 438 -26.10 17.68 -4.63
N VAL A 439 -24.93 17.53 -4.02
CA VAL A 439 -24.53 16.30 -3.34
C VAL A 439 -24.74 16.45 -1.83
N MET A 440 -25.84 15.95 -1.36
CA MET A 440 -26.08 15.66 0.07
C MET A 440 -25.71 14.23 0.42
#